data_49f6eda304cc579b14c4d32489276cab
#
_entry.id   49f6eda304cc579b14c4d32489276cab
#
_cell.length_a   1.000
_cell.length_b   1.000
_cell.length_c   1.000
_cell.angle_alpha   90.00
_cell.angle_beta   90.00
_cell.angle_gamma   90.00
#
_symmetry.space_group_name_H-M   'P 1'
#
loop_
_entity.id
_entity.type
_entity.pdbx_description
1 polymer ?
#
loop_
_entity_poly.entity_id
_entity_poly.type
_entity_poly.pdbx_seq_one_letter_code
_entity_poly.pdbx_strand_id
1 'polypeptide(L)'
;MTSETGKLVLVVDDDDGVRELLTFLLRKQGHRVETAADGEDAARKSESLRPDLIVLDLMLPRYGGFEVLRRLQVGRLSRVPIIIVTGRYTDRSTSELIREESNVVELIEKPIKNKRFTQAVQRVLFPGQPGVATAD
;
A
#
# COMPACT_ATOMS: atom_id res chain seq x y z
N MET A 1 11.29 22.05 -1.99
CA MET A 1 11.73 21.55 -2.28
C MET A 1 11.83 20.25 -2.07
N THR A 2 11.50 19.71 -1.60
CA THR A 2 11.55 18.35 -1.30
C THR A 2 10.69 17.47 -2.13
N SER A 3 9.95 18.03 -3.05
CA SER A 3 9.10 17.22 -3.90
C SER A 3 9.92 16.25 -4.76
N GLU A 4 11.19 16.51 -4.89
CA GLU A 4 12.05 15.61 -5.66
C GLU A 4 12.15 14.23 -5.06
N THR A 5 12.04 14.13 -3.74
CA THR A 5 12.14 12.85 -3.08
C THR A 5 10.78 12.24 -2.77
N GLY A 6 9.74 13.01 -2.98
CA GLY A 6 8.39 12.52 -2.68
C GLY A 6 7.88 11.60 -3.75
N LYS A 7 7.14 10.61 -3.33
CA LYS A 7 6.51 9.66 -4.23
C LYS A 7 5.01 9.78 -4.13
N LEU A 8 4.31 9.21 -5.09
CA LEU A 8 2.86 9.18 -5.05
C LEU A 8 2.41 7.83 -4.53
N VAL A 9 1.65 7.85 -3.44
CA VAL A 9 1.16 6.63 -2.81
C VAL A 9 -0.37 6.64 -2.87
N LEU A 10 -0.93 5.54 -3.35
CA LEU A 10 -2.37 5.36 -3.34
C LEU A 10 -2.75 4.50 -2.14
N VAL A 11 -3.61 5.02 -1.27
CA VAL A 11 -4.05 4.31 -0.08
C VAL A 11 -5.48 3.85 -0.30
N VAL A 12 -5.70 2.55 -0.22
CA VAL A 12 -7.00 1.93 -0.50
C VAL A 12 -7.50 1.23 0.76
N ASP A 13 -8.52 1.81 1.39
CA ASP A 13 -9.10 1.26 2.61
C ASP A 13 -10.46 1.91 2.79
N ASP A 14 -11.47 1.13 3.18
CA ASP A 14 -12.80 1.68 3.35
C ASP A 14 -13.01 2.33 4.71
N ASP A 15 -12.09 2.14 5.63
CA ASP A 15 -12.16 2.74 6.97
C ASP A 15 -11.58 4.15 6.92
N ASP A 16 -12.42 5.14 7.22
CA ASP A 16 -11.99 6.54 7.18
C ASP A 16 -10.82 6.82 8.11
N GLY A 17 -10.87 6.24 9.31
CA GLY A 17 -9.81 6.47 10.29
C GLY A 17 -8.47 5.92 9.82
N VAL A 18 -8.50 4.74 9.23
CA VAL A 18 -7.28 4.13 8.72
C VAL A 18 -6.73 4.96 7.56
N ARG A 19 -7.62 5.35 6.63
CA ARG A 19 -7.15 6.19 5.52
C ARG A 19 -6.51 7.48 6.01
N GLU A 20 -7.13 8.11 7.00
CA GLU A 20 -6.59 9.36 7.54
C GLU A 20 -5.25 9.15 8.22
N LEU A 21 -5.13 8.08 8.99
CA LEU A 21 -3.87 7.78 9.66
C LEU A 21 -2.75 7.55 8.67
N LEU A 22 -3.01 6.69 7.69
CA LEU A 22 -1.96 6.36 6.71
C LEU A 22 -1.59 7.58 5.88
N THR A 23 -2.58 8.37 5.50
CA THR A 23 -2.32 9.60 4.76
C THR A 23 -1.43 10.54 5.56
N PHE A 24 -1.74 10.70 6.85
CA PHE A 24 -0.95 11.56 7.71
C PHE A 24 0.50 11.07 7.78
N LEU A 25 0.69 9.78 8.01
CA LEU A 25 2.02 9.22 8.14
C LEU A 25 2.83 9.38 6.85
N LEU A 26 2.19 9.14 5.72
CA LEU A 26 2.87 9.23 4.43
C LEU A 26 3.22 10.66 4.08
N ARG A 27 2.32 11.60 4.36
CA ARG A 27 2.60 13.01 4.10
C ARG A 27 3.72 13.51 4.99
N LYS A 28 3.78 13.00 6.21
CA LYS A 28 4.86 13.36 7.11
C LYS A 28 6.20 12.89 6.57
N GLN A 29 6.21 11.80 5.83
CA GLN A 29 7.42 11.31 5.18
C GLN A 29 7.74 12.06 3.88
N GLY A 30 6.89 12.99 3.47
CA GLY A 30 7.15 13.80 2.29
C GLY A 30 6.48 13.33 1.01
N HIS A 31 5.56 12.37 1.10
CA HIS A 31 4.93 11.80 -0.09
C HIS A 31 3.61 12.47 -0.40
N ARG A 32 3.23 12.40 -1.67
CA ARG A 32 1.88 12.78 -2.09
C ARG A 32 0.98 11.56 -1.93
N VAL A 33 -0.27 11.79 -1.52
CA VAL A 33 -1.18 10.70 -1.22
C VAL A 33 -2.50 10.92 -1.93
N GLU A 34 -2.96 9.88 -2.60
CA GLU A 34 -4.33 9.80 -3.11
C GLU A 34 -4.99 8.63 -2.42
N THR A 35 -6.30 8.68 -2.29
CA THR A 35 -7.02 7.65 -1.54
C THR A 35 -8.16 7.09 -2.36
N ALA A 36 -8.55 5.86 -2.03
CA ALA A 36 -9.71 5.22 -2.59
C ALA A 36 -10.39 4.43 -1.47
N ALA A 37 -11.72 4.46 -1.45
CA ALA A 37 -12.47 3.80 -0.39
C ALA A 37 -13.10 2.49 -0.84
N ASP A 38 -13.04 2.17 -2.13
CA ASP A 38 -13.58 0.91 -2.62
C ASP A 38 -12.76 0.45 -3.81
N GLY A 39 -13.04 -0.78 -4.24
CA GLY A 39 -12.23 -1.41 -5.27
C GLY A 39 -12.34 -0.80 -6.64
N GLU A 40 -13.53 -0.29 -6.98
CA GLU A 40 -13.70 0.35 -8.29
C GLU A 40 -12.86 1.61 -8.40
N ASP A 41 -12.93 2.43 -7.36
CA ASP A 41 -12.14 3.66 -7.33
C ASP A 41 -10.66 3.36 -7.33
N ALA A 42 -10.28 2.32 -6.59
CA ALA A 42 -8.89 1.91 -6.51
C ALA A 42 -8.36 1.49 -7.88
N ALA A 43 -9.14 0.69 -8.61
CA ALA A 43 -8.72 0.22 -9.92
C ALA A 43 -8.56 1.39 -10.88
N ARG A 44 -9.54 2.30 -10.87
CA ARG A 44 -9.50 3.46 -11.75
C ARG A 44 -8.32 4.36 -11.45
N LYS A 45 -8.09 4.64 -10.18
CA LYS A 45 -7.01 5.54 -9.79
C LYS A 45 -5.63 4.90 -10.00
N SER A 46 -5.54 3.59 -9.83
CA SER A 46 -4.26 2.91 -10.10
C SER A 46 -3.84 3.12 -11.55
N GLU A 47 -4.79 3.05 -12.47
CA GLU A 47 -4.46 3.21 -13.87
C GLU A 47 -4.21 4.65 -14.25
N SER A 48 -5.02 5.56 -13.74
CA SER A 48 -4.92 6.95 -14.15
C SER A 48 -3.80 7.71 -13.49
N LEU A 49 -3.47 7.38 -12.24
CA LEU A 49 -2.50 8.14 -11.46
C LEU A 49 -1.09 7.59 -11.50
N ARG A 50 -0.95 6.30 -11.81
CA ARG A 50 0.36 5.63 -11.85
C ARG A 50 1.14 5.85 -10.56
N PRO A 51 0.61 5.35 -9.45
CA PRO A 51 1.31 5.55 -8.18
C PRO A 51 2.62 4.79 -8.11
N ASP A 52 3.50 5.25 -7.24
CA ASP A 52 4.77 4.59 -6.99
C ASP A 52 4.62 3.46 -5.98
N LEU A 53 3.54 3.46 -5.22
CA LEU A 53 3.26 2.45 -4.21
C LEU A 53 1.77 2.42 -3.98
N ILE A 54 1.22 1.23 -3.80
CA ILE A 54 -0.18 1.08 -3.44
C ILE A 54 -0.25 0.39 -2.08
N VAL A 55 -0.98 0.98 -1.15
CA VAL A 55 -1.28 0.37 0.14
C VAL A 55 -2.71 -0.11 0.06
N LEU A 56 -2.92 -1.41 0.15
CA LEU A 56 -4.18 -2.02 -0.19
C LEU A 56 -4.74 -2.86 0.96
N ASP A 57 -5.95 -2.55 1.38
CA ASP A 57 -6.71 -3.38 2.29
C ASP A 57 -7.49 -4.41 1.47
N LEU A 58 -7.41 -5.66 1.86
CA LEU A 58 -8.10 -6.72 1.12
C LEU A 58 -9.58 -6.80 1.45
N MET A 59 -9.99 -6.24 2.57
CA MET A 59 -11.38 -6.32 3.03
C MET A 59 -12.17 -5.11 2.59
N LEU A 60 -12.28 -4.93 1.29
CA LEU A 60 -13.00 -3.80 0.71
C LEU A 60 -14.41 -4.19 0.32
N PRO A 61 -15.35 -3.24 0.34
CA PRO A 61 -16.68 -3.50 -0.17
C PRO A 61 -16.68 -3.52 -1.70
N ARG A 62 -17.74 -4.04 -2.24
CA ARG A 62 -18.01 -4.09 -3.68
C ARG A 62 -16.95 -4.90 -4.41
N TYR A 63 -16.14 -4.22 -5.21
CA TYR A 63 -15.16 -4.87 -6.05
C TYR A 63 -14.21 -5.79 -5.28
N GLY A 64 -13.92 -5.42 -4.01
CA GLY A 64 -13.09 -6.27 -3.17
C GLY A 64 -11.61 -6.06 -3.39
N GLY A 65 -10.86 -6.27 -2.31
CA GLY A 65 -9.41 -6.09 -2.37
C GLY A 65 -8.72 -7.14 -3.22
N PHE A 66 -9.24 -8.37 -3.22
CA PHE A 66 -8.64 -9.42 -4.03
C PHE A 66 -8.82 -9.15 -5.51
N GLU A 67 -9.94 -8.58 -5.91
CA GLU A 67 -10.14 -8.22 -7.31
C GLU A 67 -9.19 -7.09 -7.72
N VAL A 68 -9.00 -6.13 -6.83
CA VAL A 68 -8.04 -5.06 -7.08
C VAL A 68 -6.66 -5.66 -7.26
N LEU A 69 -6.28 -6.56 -6.34
CA LEU A 69 -4.96 -7.18 -6.40
C LEU A 69 -4.76 -7.90 -7.73
N ARG A 70 -5.79 -8.60 -8.19
CA ARG A 70 -5.70 -9.30 -9.47
C ARG A 70 -5.49 -8.31 -10.63
N ARG A 71 -6.21 -7.19 -10.61
CA ARG A 71 -6.04 -6.18 -11.65
C ARG A 71 -4.64 -5.60 -11.65
N LEU A 72 -4.00 -5.54 -10.50
CA LEU A 72 -2.67 -4.97 -10.38
C LEU A 72 -1.57 -5.91 -10.86
N GLN A 73 -1.93 -7.11 -11.30
CA GLN A 73 -0.95 -8.05 -11.84
C GLN A 73 -0.80 -7.95 -13.34
N VAL A 74 -1.50 -7.04 -13.99
CA VAL A 74 -1.56 -6.97 -15.44
C VAL A 74 -0.85 -5.74 -15.94
N GLY A 75 -0.06 -5.88 -17.02
CA GLY A 75 0.57 -4.77 -17.69
C GLY A 75 1.56 -4.05 -16.80
N ARG A 76 1.66 -2.74 -16.98
CA ARG A 76 2.63 -1.98 -16.22
C ARG A 76 2.28 -1.84 -14.75
N LEU A 77 1.03 -2.07 -14.39
CA LEU A 77 0.66 -2.04 -12.98
C LEU A 77 1.33 -3.17 -12.20
N SER A 78 1.73 -4.23 -12.88
CA SER A 78 2.40 -5.33 -12.23
C SER A 78 3.77 -4.93 -11.67
N ARG A 79 4.27 -3.77 -12.05
CA ARG A 79 5.56 -3.27 -11.55
C ARG A 79 5.41 -2.35 -10.34
N VAL A 80 4.18 -1.98 -9.99
CA VAL A 80 3.96 -1.10 -8.85
C VAL A 80 3.98 -1.94 -7.58
N PRO A 81 4.85 -1.63 -6.63
CA PRO A 81 4.89 -2.41 -5.38
C PRO A 81 3.63 -2.20 -4.56
N ILE A 82 3.22 -3.24 -3.88
CA ILE A 82 2.00 -3.23 -3.08
C ILE A 82 2.33 -3.63 -1.66
N ILE A 83 1.88 -2.82 -0.70
CA ILE A 83 1.88 -3.21 0.70
C ILE A 83 0.45 -3.57 1.04
N ILE A 84 0.22 -4.81 1.42
CA ILE A 84 -1.09 -5.27 1.85
C ILE A 84 -1.25 -4.95 3.33
N VAL A 85 -2.36 -4.31 3.68
CA VAL A 85 -2.70 -4.02 5.07
C VAL A 85 -4.06 -4.63 5.32
N THR A 86 -4.16 -5.59 6.23
CA THR A 86 -5.41 -6.30 6.36
C THR A 86 -5.66 -6.70 7.81
N GLY A 87 -6.90 -7.04 8.12
CA GLY A 87 -7.26 -7.49 9.44
C GLY A 87 -6.74 -8.89 9.70
N ARG A 88 -6.90 -9.31 10.95
CA ARG A 88 -6.31 -10.57 11.43
C ARG A 88 -7.04 -11.81 10.96
N TYR A 89 -8.05 -11.65 10.13
CA TYR A 89 -8.82 -12.82 9.69
C TYR A 89 -8.25 -13.47 8.45
N THR A 90 -7.14 -12.97 7.95
CA THR A 90 -6.48 -13.59 6.82
C THR A 90 -5.81 -14.87 7.29
N ASP A 91 -6.27 -16.00 6.80
CA ASP A 91 -5.68 -17.26 7.23
C ASP A 91 -4.33 -17.47 6.53
N ARG A 92 -3.63 -18.51 6.98
CA ARG A 92 -2.28 -18.76 6.51
C ARG A 92 -2.23 -19.04 5.02
N SER A 93 -3.17 -19.84 4.54
CA SER A 93 -3.20 -20.17 3.11
C SER A 93 -3.38 -18.94 2.25
N THR A 94 -4.30 -18.07 2.67
CA THR A 94 -4.56 -16.83 1.94
C THR A 94 -3.34 -15.94 1.97
N SER A 95 -2.69 -15.83 3.12
CA SER A 95 -1.49 -15.01 3.22
C SER A 95 -0.38 -15.50 2.30
N GLU A 96 -0.22 -16.82 2.21
CA GLU A 96 0.80 -17.38 1.34
C GLU A 96 0.50 -17.11 -0.13
N LEU A 97 -0.76 -17.23 -0.51
CA LEU A 97 -1.15 -16.95 -1.89
C LEU A 97 -0.90 -15.49 -2.25
N ILE A 98 -1.20 -14.59 -1.33
CA ILE A 98 -0.99 -13.17 -1.56
C ILE A 98 0.51 -12.88 -1.74
N ARG A 99 1.33 -13.48 -0.91
CA ARG A 99 2.77 -13.24 -0.97
C ARG A 99 3.42 -13.78 -2.23
N GLU A 100 2.74 -14.67 -2.93
CA GLU A 100 3.26 -15.20 -4.19
C GLU A 100 3.13 -14.21 -5.33
N GLU A 101 2.29 -13.17 -5.19
CA GLU A 101 2.22 -12.16 -6.23
C GLU A 101 3.50 -11.35 -6.22
N SER A 102 4.12 -11.22 -7.39
CA SER A 102 5.47 -10.69 -7.46
C SER A 102 5.60 -9.25 -6.99
N ASN A 103 4.54 -8.45 -7.09
CA ASN A 103 4.63 -7.06 -6.67
C ASN A 103 4.10 -6.82 -5.26
N VAL A 104 3.69 -7.85 -4.54
CA VAL A 104 3.37 -7.71 -3.12
C VAL A 104 4.66 -7.80 -2.33
N VAL A 105 5.06 -6.69 -1.73
CA VAL A 105 6.36 -6.60 -1.07
C VAL A 105 6.29 -6.64 0.44
N GLU A 106 5.10 -6.41 1.02
CA GLU A 106 4.91 -6.44 2.46
C GLU A 106 3.48 -6.79 2.78
N LEU A 107 3.29 -7.46 3.90
CA LEU A 107 1.98 -7.75 4.44
C LEU A 107 1.96 -7.30 5.90
N ILE A 108 1.09 -6.34 6.21
CA ILE A 108 1.02 -5.76 7.54
C ILE A 108 -0.38 -6.01 8.11
N GLU A 109 -0.43 -6.58 9.30
CA GLU A 109 -1.69 -6.82 9.96
C GLU A 109 -2.15 -5.61 10.72
N LYS A 110 -3.44 -5.37 10.73
CA LYS A 110 -4.04 -4.35 11.58
C LYS A 110 -4.16 -4.90 13.00
N PRO A 111 -4.08 -4.07 14.02
CA PRO A 111 -3.95 -2.61 13.98
C PRO A 111 -2.55 -2.18 13.54
N ILE A 112 -2.50 -1.10 12.80
CA ILE A 112 -1.27 -0.64 12.20
C ILE A 112 -0.42 0.07 13.26
N LYS A 113 0.85 -0.35 13.35
CA LYS A 113 1.82 0.33 14.18
C LYS A 113 2.56 1.33 13.33
N ASN A 114 2.57 2.59 13.75
CA ASN A 114 3.08 3.67 12.93
C ASN A 114 4.49 3.41 12.43
N LYS A 115 5.38 3.05 13.33
CA LYS A 115 6.78 2.85 12.97
C LYS A 115 6.95 1.68 12.01
N ARG A 116 6.24 0.60 12.27
CA ARG A 116 6.28 -0.57 11.39
C ARG A 116 5.88 -0.18 9.97
N PHE A 117 4.81 0.60 9.84
CA PHE A 117 4.30 1.00 8.55
C PHE A 117 5.27 1.94 7.85
N THR A 118 5.73 2.98 8.54
CA THR A 118 6.60 3.96 7.90
C THR A 118 7.93 3.37 7.49
N GLN A 119 8.45 2.43 8.27
CA GLN A 119 9.68 1.75 7.89
C GLN A 119 9.49 0.88 6.65
N ALA A 120 8.35 0.20 6.56
CA ALA A 120 8.06 -0.61 5.39
C ALA A 120 7.98 0.26 4.14
N VAL A 121 7.31 1.39 4.23
CA VAL A 121 7.19 2.32 3.11
C VAL A 121 8.58 2.80 2.67
N GLN A 122 9.40 3.15 3.63
CA GLN A 122 10.74 3.65 3.31
C GLN A 122 11.57 2.58 2.60
N ARG A 123 11.52 1.34 3.08
CA ARG A 123 12.27 0.27 2.43
C ARG A 123 11.80 0.02 1.01
N VAL A 124 10.51 0.12 0.78
CA VAL A 124 9.94 -0.16 -0.54
C VAL A 124 10.28 0.94 -1.52
N LEU A 125 10.12 2.19 -1.10
CA LEU A 125 10.31 3.32 -2.01
C LEU A 125 11.76 3.71 -2.18
N PHE A 126 12.60 3.43 -1.20
CA PHE A 126 14.00 3.81 -1.26
C PHE A 126 14.88 2.63 -0.83
N PRO A 127 14.87 1.56 -1.62
CA PRO A 127 15.64 0.38 -1.25
C PRO A 127 17.12 0.72 -1.24
N GLY A 128 17.84 0.19 -0.27
CA GLY A 128 19.26 0.45 -0.18
C GLY A 128 19.65 1.73 0.52
N GLN A 129 18.68 2.52 0.97
CA GLN A 129 18.98 3.73 1.73
C GLN A 129 19.57 3.36 3.08
N PRO A 130 20.75 3.86 3.38
CA PRO A 130 21.32 3.57 4.70
C PRO A 130 20.56 4.33 5.78
N GLY A 131 20.59 3.82 6.97
CA GLY A 131 19.93 4.48 8.07
C GLY A 131 18.52 4.01 8.33
N VAL A 132 17.85 3.50 7.30
CA VAL A 132 16.50 2.99 7.49
C VAL A 132 16.53 1.76 8.36
N ALA A 133 17.47 0.88 8.10
CA ALA A 133 17.58 -0.37 8.83
C ALA A 133 17.95 -0.14 10.29
N THR A 134 18.56 0.98 10.58
CA THR A 134 19.01 1.27 11.94
C THR A 134 18.04 2.14 12.70
N ALA A 135 16.92 2.42 12.12
CA ALA A 135 15.95 3.32 12.71
C ALA A 135 15.12 2.65 13.79
N ASP A 136 15.55 1.57 14.33
CA ASP A 136 14.77 0.92 15.38
C ASP A 136 15.21 1.24 16.78
#